data_6664395fe9896dd47021c68fb2042b13
#
_entry.id   6664395fe9896dd47021c68fb2042b13
#
_cell.length_a   1.000
_cell.length_b   1.000
_cell.length_c   1.000
_cell.angle_alpha   90.00
_cell.angle_beta   90.00
_cell.angle_gamma   90.00
#
_symmetry.space_group_name_H-M   'P 1'
#
loop_
_entity.id
_entity.type
_entity.pdbx_description
1 polymer ?
#
loop_
_entity_poly.entity_id
_entity_poly.type
_entity_poly.pdbx_seq_one_letter_code
_entity_poly.pdbx_strand_id
1 'polypeptide(L)'
;AYLECWHLDVEEFLDLGKNTGDDRRRTHDMNTANWIPDLFMKRLEKGEKWTLFSPSDVPELHDIYGKEFETKYTEYEKKAETGEIKHFKTVEAKDLWRKILSMLFETGHPWVTFKDPCNIRSPQGHVGTVHSSNLCTEITLNTNEDEIAVCNLGSINLPQHIDEGKINVEQLKSSVTTAIRMLDNVIDINYYPVPQAENSNKKHRPIGLGLMGFQDALYKLGISYDSEEAVEFADKSMELISYFAIEASCALAEERGTYETYKGS
;
A
#
# COMPACT_ATOMS: atom_id res chain seq x y z
N ALA A 1 11.50 -4.45 -2.79
CA ALA A 1 11.18 -4.39 -4.22
C ALA A 1 9.81 -5.00 -4.49
N TYR A 2 9.02 -4.32 -5.34
CA TYR A 2 7.71 -4.79 -5.79
C TYR A 2 7.77 -5.27 -7.23
N LEU A 3 7.05 -6.35 -7.54
CA LEU A 3 6.86 -6.84 -8.90
C LEU A 3 5.41 -7.27 -9.11
N GLU A 4 4.84 -6.88 -10.24
CA GLU A 4 3.51 -7.35 -10.63
C GLU A 4 3.54 -8.82 -11.03
N CYS A 5 2.52 -9.59 -10.63
CA CYS A 5 2.49 -11.04 -10.84
C CYS A 5 2.30 -11.47 -12.32
N TRP A 6 2.05 -10.53 -13.22
CA TRP A 6 2.00 -10.77 -14.68
C TRP A 6 3.37 -10.57 -15.37
N HIS A 7 4.39 -10.10 -14.65
CA HIS A 7 5.72 -9.89 -15.23
C HIS A 7 6.39 -11.21 -15.61
N LEU A 8 7.06 -11.24 -16.75
CA LEU A 8 7.69 -12.46 -17.28
C LEU A 8 8.71 -13.08 -16.29
N ASP A 9 9.42 -12.25 -15.55
CA ASP A 9 10.45 -12.67 -14.59
C ASP A 9 9.92 -12.95 -13.18
N VAL A 10 8.59 -13.03 -13.00
CA VAL A 10 8.02 -13.21 -11.64
C VAL A 10 8.51 -14.49 -10.95
N GLU A 11 8.74 -15.56 -11.70
CA GLU A 11 9.22 -16.82 -11.14
C GLU A 11 10.66 -16.73 -10.62
N GLU A 12 11.55 -16.02 -11.33
CA GLU A 12 12.91 -15.72 -10.87
C GLU A 12 12.91 -14.74 -9.71
N PHE A 13 12.03 -13.74 -9.73
CA PHE A 13 11.85 -12.80 -8.62
C PHE A 13 11.44 -13.52 -7.32
N LEU A 14 10.58 -14.52 -7.41
CA LEU A 14 10.19 -15.34 -6.25
C LEU A 14 11.38 -16.14 -5.68
N ASP A 15 12.32 -16.53 -6.53
CA ASP A 15 13.48 -17.33 -6.13
C ASP A 15 14.60 -16.49 -5.47
N LEU A 16 14.52 -15.16 -5.48
CA LEU A 16 15.58 -14.28 -4.96
C LEU A 16 15.89 -14.50 -3.48
N GLY A 17 14.89 -14.80 -2.66
CA GLY A 17 15.04 -15.02 -1.21
C GLY A 17 15.38 -16.47 -0.81
N LYS A 18 15.49 -17.42 -1.76
CA LYS A 18 15.72 -18.83 -1.42
C LYS A 18 17.04 -19.06 -0.68
N ASN A 19 17.00 -19.94 0.32
CA ASN A 19 18.17 -20.38 1.09
C ASN A 19 19.06 -21.41 0.35
N THR A 20 18.69 -21.80 -0.85
CA THR A 20 19.38 -22.80 -1.68
C THR A 20 19.66 -22.29 -3.08
N GLY A 21 20.62 -22.92 -3.77
CA GLY A 21 21.00 -22.58 -5.13
C GLY A 21 22.24 -21.71 -5.22
N ASP A 22 22.43 -21.02 -6.34
CA ASP A 22 23.61 -20.17 -6.60
C ASP A 22 23.44 -18.81 -5.89
N ASP A 23 24.30 -18.50 -4.91
CA ASP A 23 24.27 -17.26 -4.13
C ASP A 23 24.36 -15.99 -5.00
N ARG A 24 24.98 -16.08 -6.18
CA ARG A 24 25.03 -14.97 -7.15
C ARG A 24 23.67 -14.59 -7.73
N ARG A 25 22.68 -15.45 -7.57
CA ARG A 25 21.28 -15.26 -7.98
C ARG A 25 20.35 -15.02 -6.80
N ARG A 26 20.89 -14.67 -5.63
CA ARG A 26 20.14 -14.43 -4.41
C ARG A 26 20.34 -13.01 -3.92
N THR A 27 19.33 -12.48 -3.26
CA THR A 27 19.32 -11.13 -2.67
C THR A 27 18.68 -11.20 -1.28
N HIS A 28 19.38 -11.83 -0.33
CA HIS A 28 18.84 -12.10 1.00
C HIS A 28 18.51 -10.83 1.80
N ASP A 29 19.18 -9.72 1.51
CA ASP A 29 18.95 -8.42 2.18
C ASP A 29 17.85 -7.57 1.54
N MET A 30 17.21 -8.06 0.45
CA MET A 30 16.14 -7.36 -0.23
C MET A 30 14.78 -7.98 0.11
N ASN A 31 13.92 -7.19 0.74
CA ASN A 31 12.54 -7.58 0.95
C ASN A 31 11.76 -7.46 -0.37
N THR A 32 11.05 -8.51 -0.74
CA THR A 32 10.27 -8.59 -1.99
C THR A 32 8.77 -8.61 -1.71
N ALA A 33 7.98 -8.07 -2.64
CA ALA A 33 6.52 -8.09 -2.59
C ALA A 33 5.94 -8.29 -4.00
N ASN A 34 4.83 -9.00 -4.09
CA ASN A 34 4.05 -9.09 -5.32
C ASN A 34 2.91 -8.08 -5.30
N TRP A 35 2.73 -7.40 -6.43
CA TRP A 35 1.63 -6.50 -6.72
C TRP A 35 0.61 -7.23 -7.59
N ILE A 36 -0.57 -7.55 -7.02
CA ILE A 36 -1.50 -8.54 -7.57
C ILE A 36 -2.79 -7.85 -8.00
N PRO A 37 -3.16 -7.90 -9.29
CA PRO A 37 -4.46 -7.43 -9.76
C PRO A 37 -5.59 -8.42 -9.40
N ASP A 38 -6.80 -7.92 -9.23
CA ASP A 38 -7.99 -8.73 -8.91
C ASP A 38 -8.24 -9.83 -9.95
N LEU A 39 -7.90 -9.58 -11.22
CA LEU A 39 -8.06 -10.56 -12.29
C LEU A 39 -7.27 -11.86 -11.99
N PHE A 40 -6.06 -11.75 -11.42
CA PHE A 40 -5.30 -12.94 -11.03
C PHE A 40 -6.05 -13.80 -10.01
N MET A 41 -6.63 -13.16 -8.99
CA MET A 41 -7.40 -13.86 -7.95
C MET A 41 -8.68 -14.49 -8.50
N LYS A 42 -9.38 -13.79 -9.41
CA LYS A 42 -10.56 -14.33 -10.12
C LYS A 42 -10.21 -15.58 -10.94
N ARG A 43 -9.07 -15.57 -11.64
CA ARG A 43 -8.60 -16.71 -12.41
C ARG A 43 -8.12 -17.88 -11.54
N LEU A 44 -7.48 -17.55 -10.44
CA LEU A 44 -7.08 -18.55 -9.43
C LEU A 44 -8.30 -19.31 -8.89
N GLU A 45 -9.36 -18.58 -8.52
CA GLU A 45 -10.60 -19.17 -8.01
C GLU A 45 -11.25 -20.10 -9.05
N LYS A 46 -11.25 -19.72 -10.33
CA LYS A 46 -11.81 -20.50 -11.42
C LYS A 46 -10.90 -21.62 -11.94
N GLY A 47 -9.64 -21.67 -11.51
CA GLY A 47 -8.66 -22.62 -12.01
C GLY A 47 -8.23 -22.36 -13.45
N GLU A 48 -8.18 -21.08 -13.84
CA GLU A 48 -7.78 -20.63 -15.18
C GLU A 48 -6.26 -20.41 -15.28
N LYS A 49 -5.79 -20.21 -16.51
CA LYS A 49 -4.40 -19.90 -16.81
C LYS A 49 -4.09 -18.42 -16.60
N TRP A 50 -2.82 -18.13 -16.40
CA TRP A 50 -2.25 -16.81 -16.26
C TRP A 50 -1.08 -16.63 -17.22
N THR A 51 -1.07 -15.52 -17.95
CA THR A 51 -0.02 -15.22 -18.92
C THR A 51 0.94 -14.18 -18.38
N LEU A 52 2.21 -14.52 -18.41
CA LEU A 52 3.32 -13.65 -18.04
C LEU A 52 3.82 -12.93 -19.28
N PHE A 53 4.01 -11.62 -19.20
CA PHE A 53 4.41 -10.77 -20.32
C PHE A 53 5.72 -10.01 -20.03
N SER A 54 6.43 -9.67 -21.08
CA SER A 54 7.47 -8.64 -21.02
C SER A 54 6.83 -7.27 -20.92
N PRO A 55 7.22 -6.41 -19.97
CA PRO A 55 6.64 -5.05 -19.84
C PRO A 55 6.75 -4.20 -21.10
N SER A 56 7.80 -4.42 -21.92
CA SER A 56 7.97 -3.71 -23.17
C SER A 56 6.88 -4.01 -24.22
N ASP A 57 6.26 -5.17 -24.13
CA ASP A 57 5.20 -5.59 -25.05
C ASP A 57 3.80 -5.21 -24.58
N VAL A 58 3.66 -4.87 -23.29
CA VAL A 58 2.39 -4.55 -22.60
C VAL A 58 2.50 -3.33 -21.67
N PRO A 59 3.00 -2.19 -22.16
CA PRO A 59 3.41 -1.07 -21.30
C PRO A 59 2.26 -0.48 -20.46
N GLU A 60 1.02 -0.52 -20.95
CA GLU A 60 -0.12 0.07 -20.23
C GLU A 60 -0.52 -0.74 -18.99
N LEU A 61 -0.19 -2.03 -18.88
CA LEU A 61 -0.62 -2.87 -17.75
C LEU A 61 -0.12 -2.37 -16.40
N HIS A 62 0.99 -1.64 -16.38
CA HIS A 62 1.54 -1.07 -15.16
C HIS A 62 0.68 0.08 -14.63
N ASP A 63 0.12 0.89 -15.52
CA ASP A 63 -0.58 2.13 -15.19
C ASP A 63 -2.09 1.99 -15.00
N ILE A 64 -2.68 0.86 -15.38
CA ILE A 64 -4.12 0.61 -15.35
C ILE A 64 -4.49 -0.44 -14.29
N TYR A 65 -5.74 -0.42 -13.82
CA TYR A 65 -6.29 -1.32 -12.81
C TYR A 65 -7.78 -1.61 -13.05
N GLY A 66 -8.35 -2.53 -12.28
CA GLY A 66 -9.79 -2.86 -12.35
C GLY A 66 -10.21 -3.43 -13.70
N LYS A 67 -11.36 -2.98 -14.21
CA LYS A 67 -11.91 -3.46 -15.49
C LYS A 67 -11.06 -3.10 -16.69
N GLU A 68 -10.37 -1.97 -16.65
CA GLU A 68 -9.50 -1.55 -17.73
C GLU A 68 -8.30 -2.50 -17.85
N PHE A 69 -7.67 -2.83 -16.72
CA PHE A 69 -6.63 -3.86 -16.66
C PHE A 69 -7.14 -5.20 -17.22
N GLU A 70 -8.32 -5.66 -16.75
CA GLU A 70 -8.90 -6.93 -17.18
C GLU A 70 -9.13 -6.97 -18.70
N THR A 71 -9.63 -5.87 -19.28
CA THR A 71 -9.86 -5.74 -20.71
C THR A 71 -8.54 -5.78 -21.50
N LYS A 72 -7.59 -4.94 -21.12
CA LYS A 72 -6.29 -4.84 -21.79
C LYS A 72 -5.46 -6.12 -21.67
N TYR A 73 -5.43 -6.72 -20.49
CA TYR A 73 -4.75 -7.99 -20.28
C TYR A 73 -5.28 -9.09 -21.21
N THR A 74 -6.61 -9.19 -21.33
CA THR A 74 -7.25 -10.16 -22.24
C THR A 74 -6.99 -9.84 -23.71
N GLU A 75 -6.91 -8.56 -24.10
CA GLU A 75 -6.49 -8.16 -25.45
C GLU A 75 -5.05 -8.60 -25.75
N TYR A 76 -4.14 -8.44 -24.79
CA TYR A 76 -2.74 -8.87 -24.92
C TYR A 76 -2.60 -10.39 -25.01
N GLU A 77 -3.42 -11.15 -24.29
CA GLU A 77 -3.46 -12.60 -24.42
C GLU A 77 -3.86 -13.01 -25.85
N LYS A 78 -4.89 -12.37 -26.44
CA LYS A 78 -5.25 -12.63 -27.85
C LYS A 78 -4.14 -12.29 -28.83
N LYS A 79 -3.42 -11.18 -28.60
CA LYS A 79 -2.25 -10.81 -29.42
C LYS A 79 -1.10 -11.82 -29.29
N ALA A 80 -0.93 -12.40 -28.12
CA ALA A 80 0.04 -13.49 -27.91
C ALA A 80 -0.39 -14.76 -28.67
N GLU A 81 -1.66 -15.13 -28.64
CA GLU A 81 -2.20 -16.27 -29.39
C GLU A 81 -2.08 -16.10 -30.91
N THR A 82 -2.25 -14.88 -31.43
CA THR A 82 -2.08 -14.56 -32.86
C THR A 82 -0.63 -14.39 -33.29
N GLY A 83 0.32 -14.40 -32.34
CA GLY A 83 1.77 -14.26 -32.61
C GLY A 83 2.24 -12.82 -32.79
N GLU A 84 1.42 -11.83 -32.49
CA GLU A 84 1.81 -10.41 -32.46
C GLU A 84 2.77 -10.13 -31.29
N ILE A 85 2.52 -10.72 -30.13
CA ILE A 85 3.42 -10.70 -28.97
C ILE A 85 4.23 -12.02 -28.96
N LYS A 86 5.55 -11.90 -28.83
CA LYS A 86 6.45 -13.05 -28.88
C LYS A 86 7.06 -13.43 -27.53
N HIS A 87 7.16 -12.46 -26.61
CA HIS A 87 7.79 -12.65 -25.30
C HIS A 87 6.73 -12.81 -24.21
N PHE A 88 6.20 -14.01 -24.11
CA PHE A 88 5.23 -14.37 -23.07
C PHE A 88 5.40 -15.82 -22.63
N LYS A 89 4.84 -16.14 -21.48
CA LYS A 89 4.76 -17.50 -20.96
C LYS A 89 3.40 -17.67 -20.28
N THR A 90 2.69 -18.75 -20.61
CA THR A 90 1.41 -19.07 -19.95
C THR A 90 1.61 -20.17 -18.91
N VAL A 91 1.12 -19.94 -17.71
CA VAL A 91 1.20 -20.86 -16.55
C VAL A 91 -0.19 -21.11 -15.96
N GLU A 92 -0.35 -22.15 -15.17
CA GLU A 92 -1.55 -22.30 -14.37
C GLU A 92 -1.53 -21.29 -13.22
N ALA A 93 -2.58 -20.48 -13.04
CA ALA A 93 -2.64 -19.49 -11.97
C ALA A 93 -2.44 -20.14 -10.59
N LYS A 94 -2.96 -21.36 -10.41
CA LYS A 94 -2.82 -22.14 -9.18
C LYS A 94 -1.36 -22.52 -8.89
N ASP A 95 -0.57 -22.81 -9.92
CA ASP A 95 0.82 -23.22 -9.72
C ASP A 95 1.69 -22.00 -9.37
N LEU A 96 1.46 -20.85 -10.03
CA LEU A 96 2.12 -19.60 -9.65
C LEU A 96 1.75 -19.19 -8.21
N TRP A 97 0.48 -19.26 -7.84
CA TRP A 97 0.03 -18.96 -6.48
C TRP A 97 0.66 -19.88 -5.45
N ARG A 98 0.71 -21.18 -5.74
CA ARG A 98 1.40 -22.15 -4.87
C ARG A 98 2.87 -21.81 -4.71
N LYS A 99 3.56 -21.37 -5.77
CA LYS A 99 4.96 -20.94 -5.69
C LYS A 99 5.11 -19.71 -4.80
N ILE A 100 4.24 -18.69 -4.97
CA ILE A 100 4.22 -17.48 -4.12
C ILE A 100 4.07 -17.88 -2.64
N LEU A 101 3.06 -18.69 -2.30
CA LEU A 101 2.81 -19.11 -0.92
C LEU A 101 3.93 -19.99 -0.36
N SER A 102 4.55 -20.85 -1.19
CA SER A 102 5.68 -21.68 -0.74
C SER A 102 6.88 -20.82 -0.38
N MET A 103 7.18 -19.80 -1.18
CA MET A 103 8.27 -18.86 -0.89
C MET A 103 7.97 -18.01 0.33
N LEU A 104 6.73 -17.52 0.46
CA LEU A 104 6.28 -16.80 1.65
C LEU A 104 6.45 -17.63 2.92
N PHE A 105 6.08 -18.89 2.88
CA PHE A 105 6.23 -19.81 4.02
C PHE A 105 7.71 -20.09 4.35
N GLU A 106 8.55 -20.29 3.34
CA GLU A 106 9.96 -20.65 3.51
C GLU A 106 10.81 -19.46 3.98
N THR A 107 10.55 -18.24 3.44
CA THR A 107 11.45 -17.09 3.60
C THR A 107 10.81 -15.88 4.27
N GLY A 108 9.48 -15.85 4.47
CA GLY A 108 8.72 -14.67 4.88
C GLY A 108 8.45 -13.68 3.75
N HIS A 109 8.90 -13.96 2.53
CA HIS A 109 8.74 -13.14 1.33
C HIS A 109 8.36 -14.00 0.12
N PRO A 110 7.71 -13.43 -0.90
CA PRO A 110 7.30 -12.02 -1.05
C PRO A 110 6.09 -11.68 -0.15
N TRP A 111 5.92 -10.42 0.19
CA TRP A 111 4.64 -9.94 0.69
C TRP A 111 3.59 -9.96 -0.40
N VAL A 112 2.33 -10.10 -0.01
CA VAL A 112 1.19 -10.14 -0.93
C VAL A 112 0.41 -8.85 -0.77
N THR A 113 0.33 -8.08 -1.86
CA THR A 113 -0.38 -6.80 -1.91
C THR A 113 -1.29 -6.74 -3.13
N PHE A 114 -2.41 -6.02 -3.02
CA PHE A 114 -3.46 -6.02 -4.02
C PHE A 114 -3.59 -4.66 -4.72
N LYS A 115 -3.34 -4.65 -6.04
CA LYS A 115 -3.30 -3.46 -6.88
C LYS A 115 -4.63 -2.72 -6.94
N ASP A 116 -5.69 -3.44 -7.21
CA ASP A 116 -7.00 -2.83 -7.47
C ASP A 116 -7.59 -2.15 -6.23
N PRO A 117 -7.64 -2.77 -5.03
CA PRO A 117 -8.14 -2.11 -3.83
C PRO A 117 -7.34 -0.86 -3.44
N CYS A 118 -6.02 -0.88 -3.61
CA CYS A 118 -5.16 0.27 -3.33
C CYS A 118 -5.49 1.45 -4.24
N ASN A 119 -5.76 1.20 -5.52
CA ASN A 119 -6.07 2.23 -6.49
C ASN A 119 -7.53 2.71 -6.40
N ILE A 120 -8.49 1.79 -6.26
CA ILE A 120 -9.93 2.13 -6.15
C ILE A 120 -10.21 3.01 -4.94
N ARG A 121 -9.47 2.80 -3.83
CA ARG A 121 -9.62 3.56 -2.58
C ARG A 121 -8.68 4.76 -2.46
N SER A 122 -7.81 4.98 -3.44
CA SER A 122 -6.91 6.12 -3.42
C SER A 122 -7.68 7.43 -3.60
N PRO A 123 -7.52 8.42 -2.72
CA PRO A 123 -8.12 9.74 -2.89
C PRO A 123 -7.44 10.54 -4.03
N GLN A 124 -6.32 10.03 -4.56
CA GLN A 124 -5.52 10.66 -5.61
C GLN A 124 -5.70 9.97 -6.99
N GLY A 125 -6.72 9.14 -7.17
CA GLY A 125 -6.97 8.43 -8.43
C GLY A 125 -7.19 9.35 -9.66
N HIS A 126 -7.53 10.62 -9.44
CA HIS A 126 -7.66 11.64 -10.50
C HIS A 126 -6.32 12.21 -10.98
N VAL A 127 -5.21 11.96 -10.29
CA VAL A 127 -3.88 12.48 -10.64
C VAL A 127 -2.87 11.39 -10.99
N GLY A 128 -3.10 10.14 -10.60
CA GLY A 128 -2.16 9.08 -10.94
C GLY A 128 -2.51 7.72 -10.35
N THR A 129 -1.71 6.73 -10.73
CA THR A 129 -1.86 5.34 -10.30
C THR A 129 -0.89 5.00 -9.19
N VAL A 130 -1.36 4.21 -8.22
CA VAL A 130 -0.52 3.59 -7.19
C VAL A 130 0.12 2.35 -7.81
N HIS A 131 1.44 2.38 -8.03
CA HIS A 131 2.19 1.29 -8.69
C HIS A 131 2.80 0.29 -7.72
N SER A 132 2.94 0.66 -6.46
CA SER A 132 3.53 -0.17 -5.41
C SER A 132 3.21 0.41 -4.03
N SER A 133 3.69 -0.26 -3.00
CA SER A 133 3.71 0.27 -1.63
C SER A 133 5.15 0.38 -1.13
N ASN A 134 5.33 0.71 0.15
CA ASN A 134 6.62 0.77 0.81
C ASN A 134 7.01 -0.56 1.48
N LEU A 135 8.06 -0.54 2.28
CA LEU A 135 8.56 -1.70 3.02
C LEU A 135 7.49 -2.32 3.94
N CYS A 136 6.71 -1.50 4.63
CA CYS A 136 5.71 -1.96 5.62
C CYS A 136 4.31 -2.18 5.01
N THR A 137 4.12 -1.89 3.72
CA THR A 137 2.88 -2.07 2.93
C THR A 137 1.70 -1.14 3.29
N GLU A 138 1.92 -0.13 4.14
CA GLU A 138 0.86 0.82 4.54
C GLU A 138 0.70 2.01 3.59
N ILE A 139 1.71 2.31 2.77
CA ILE A 139 1.70 3.49 1.91
C ILE A 139 1.14 3.14 0.53
N THR A 140 0.10 3.84 0.12
CA THR A 140 -0.56 3.69 -1.18
C THR A 140 -0.69 5.05 -1.85
N LEU A 141 0.45 5.57 -2.31
CA LEU A 141 0.57 6.87 -2.97
C LEU A 141 0.90 6.66 -4.45
N ASN A 142 0.38 7.54 -5.30
CA ASN A 142 0.70 7.54 -6.73
C ASN A 142 2.14 7.94 -6.98
N THR A 143 2.71 7.41 -8.05
CA THR A 143 4.07 7.70 -8.51
C THR A 143 4.12 7.83 -10.01
N ASN A 144 5.09 8.60 -10.52
CA ASN A 144 5.41 8.70 -11.95
C ASN A 144 6.87 9.14 -12.12
N GLU A 145 7.30 9.48 -13.32
CA GLU A 145 8.69 9.89 -13.61
C GLU A 145 9.12 11.19 -12.88
N ASP A 146 8.16 12.06 -12.55
CA ASP A 146 8.36 13.34 -11.90
C ASP A 146 7.97 13.33 -10.40
N GLU A 147 7.41 12.23 -9.90
CA GLU A 147 6.86 12.14 -8.55
C GLU A 147 7.28 10.85 -7.85
N ILE A 148 8.11 10.98 -6.82
CA ILE A 148 8.48 9.91 -5.90
C ILE A 148 7.74 10.11 -4.60
N ALA A 149 6.94 9.11 -4.20
CA ALA A 149 6.15 9.17 -2.97
C ALA A 149 7.03 9.28 -1.71
N VAL A 150 6.61 10.14 -0.79
CA VAL A 150 7.28 10.37 0.50
C VAL A 150 6.31 10.09 1.64
N CYS A 151 6.78 9.35 2.65
CA CYS A 151 6.02 9.06 3.87
C CYS A 151 6.24 10.13 4.94
N ASN A 152 5.15 10.72 5.45
CA ASN A 152 5.17 11.63 6.59
C ASN A 152 4.29 10.98 7.67
N LEU A 153 4.90 10.32 8.65
CA LEU A 153 4.22 9.41 9.56
C LEU A 153 4.32 9.84 11.01
N GLY A 154 3.23 9.59 11.76
CA GLY A 154 3.17 9.75 13.20
C GLY A 154 2.27 8.69 13.83
N SER A 155 2.36 8.52 15.15
CA SER A 155 1.50 7.59 15.90
C SER A 155 1.10 8.18 17.24
N ILE A 156 -0.18 8.08 17.56
CA ILE A 156 -0.72 8.46 18.88
C ILE A 156 -0.37 7.38 19.89
N ASN A 157 0.24 7.74 21.00
CA ASN A 157 0.47 6.84 22.13
C ASN A 157 -0.84 6.64 22.90
N LEU A 158 -1.66 5.67 22.48
CA LEU A 158 -3.02 5.46 22.96
C LEU A 158 -3.14 5.32 24.49
N PRO A 159 -2.27 4.53 25.19
CA PRO A 159 -2.37 4.37 26.65
C PRO A 159 -2.18 5.67 27.43
N GLN A 160 -1.57 6.71 26.87
CA GLN A 160 -1.48 8.02 27.52
C GLN A 160 -2.81 8.80 27.52
N HIS A 161 -3.75 8.33 26.71
CA HIS A 161 -5.10 8.92 26.59
C HIS A 161 -6.17 8.09 27.33
N ILE A 162 -5.75 7.09 28.11
CA ILE A 162 -6.65 6.32 28.98
C ILE A 162 -6.56 6.87 30.41
N ASP A 163 -7.68 7.38 30.89
CA ASP A 163 -7.83 7.95 32.23
C ASP A 163 -9.14 7.44 32.85
N GLU A 164 -9.10 7.08 34.14
CA GLU A 164 -10.27 6.57 34.89
C GLU A 164 -11.03 5.44 34.16
N GLY A 165 -10.31 4.53 33.47
CA GLY A 165 -10.89 3.38 32.75
C GLY A 165 -11.60 3.71 31.45
N LYS A 166 -11.34 4.86 30.85
CA LYS A 166 -11.93 5.29 29.56
C LYS A 166 -10.99 6.18 28.78
N ILE A 167 -11.28 6.40 27.49
CA ILE A 167 -10.55 7.36 26.66
C ILE A 167 -10.86 8.79 27.15
N ASN A 168 -9.81 9.55 27.44
CA ASN A 168 -9.89 11.00 27.63
C ASN A 168 -9.99 11.67 26.25
N VAL A 169 -11.22 11.92 25.82
CA VAL A 169 -11.55 12.42 24.47
C VAL A 169 -10.93 13.79 24.20
N GLU A 170 -10.96 14.69 25.18
CA GLU A 170 -10.42 16.06 25.02
C GLU A 170 -8.90 16.05 24.86
N GLN A 171 -8.20 15.24 25.64
CA GLN A 171 -6.76 15.07 25.52
C GLN A 171 -6.40 14.41 24.19
N LEU A 172 -7.17 13.38 23.75
CA LEU A 172 -6.97 12.70 22.47
C LEU A 172 -7.16 13.70 21.32
N LYS A 173 -8.23 14.49 21.31
CA LYS A 173 -8.48 15.54 20.33
C LYS A 173 -7.31 16.52 20.23
N SER A 174 -6.84 17.01 21.37
CA SER A 174 -5.70 17.94 21.41
C SER A 174 -4.43 17.34 20.82
N SER A 175 -4.12 16.09 21.18
CA SER A 175 -2.94 15.37 20.66
C SER A 175 -3.04 15.11 19.17
N VAL A 176 -4.19 14.65 18.66
CA VAL A 176 -4.43 14.42 17.24
C VAL A 176 -4.31 15.71 16.44
N THR A 177 -4.95 16.80 16.89
CA THR A 177 -4.88 18.11 16.23
C THR A 177 -3.44 18.61 16.13
N THR A 178 -2.67 18.44 17.21
CA THR A 178 -1.24 18.80 17.22
C THR A 178 -0.44 17.95 16.28
N ALA A 179 -0.65 16.61 16.27
CA ALA A 179 0.05 15.68 15.41
C ALA A 179 -0.19 15.99 13.92
N ILE A 180 -1.42 16.25 13.51
CA ILE A 180 -1.77 16.63 12.13
C ILE A 180 -1.04 17.91 11.73
N ARG A 181 -1.03 18.94 12.56
CA ARG A 181 -0.29 20.19 12.31
C ARG A 181 1.22 19.94 12.19
N MET A 182 1.78 19.11 13.06
CA MET A 182 3.22 18.76 13.01
C MET A 182 3.57 18.02 11.72
N LEU A 183 2.76 17.05 11.31
CA LEU A 183 2.96 16.29 10.07
C LEU A 183 2.86 17.18 8.83
N ASP A 184 1.91 18.11 8.79
CA ASP A 184 1.79 19.09 7.72
C ASP A 184 3.02 20.02 7.67
N ASN A 185 3.51 20.48 8.83
CA ASN A 185 4.71 21.32 8.91
C ASN A 185 5.97 20.59 8.41
N VAL A 186 6.12 19.29 8.71
CA VAL A 186 7.28 18.50 8.27
C VAL A 186 7.42 18.53 6.75
N ILE A 187 6.33 18.51 6.00
CA ILE A 187 6.36 18.59 4.53
C ILE A 187 7.12 19.83 4.04
N ASP A 188 6.96 20.96 4.71
CA ASP A 188 7.58 22.23 4.30
C ASP A 188 9.03 22.36 4.74
N ILE A 189 9.41 21.78 5.89
CA ILE A 189 10.75 21.95 6.47
C ILE A 189 11.69 20.77 6.21
N ASN A 190 11.19 19.69 5.59
CA ASN A 190 11.98 18.49 5.34
C ASN A 190 13.07 18.73 4.29
N TYR A 191 14.16 17.97 4.40
CA TYR A 191 15.19 17.89 3.37
C TYR A 191 14.81 16.80 2.35
N TYR A 192 14.78 17.18 1.08
CA TYR A 192 14.47 16.25 -0.01
C TYR A 192 15.74 15.91 -0.79
N PRO A 193 16.13 14.62 -0.87
CA PRO A 193 17.37 14.24 -1.56
C PRO A 193 17.29 14.36 -3.07
N VAL A 194 16.06 14.36 -3.64
CA VAL A 194 15.82 14.48 -5.09
C VAL A 194 14.60 15.37 -5.36
N PRO A 195 14.58 16.11 -6.48
CA PRO A 195 13.48 17.02 -6.82
C PRO A 195 12.11 16.34 -6.94
N GLN A 196 12.07 15.11 -7.45
CA GLN A 196 10.83 14.34 -7.61
C GLN A 196 10.14 14.04 -6.26
N ALA A 197 10.92 13.82 -5.20
CA ALA A 197 10.39 13.61 -3.85
C ALA A 197 9.79 14.90 -3.28
N GLU A 198 10.47 16.03 -3.47
CA GLU A 198 9.97 17.35 -3.09
C GLU A 198 8.69 17.70 -3.84
N ASN A 199 8.69 17.50 -5.17
CA ASN A 199 7.53 17.74 -6.02
C ASN A 199 6.30 16.96 -5.55
N SER A 200 6.42 15.65 -5.41
CA SER A 200 5.33 14.79 -4.95
C SER A 200 4.82 15.21 -3.57
N ASN A 201 5.72 15.40 -2.62
CA ASN A 201 5.33 15.64 -1.23
C ASN A 201 4.66 17.01 -1.05
N LYS A 202 5.17 18.07 -1.67
CA LYS A 202 4.58 19.41 -1.61
C LYS A 202 3.25 19.51 -2.37
N LYS A 203 3.14 18.84 -3.51
CA LYS A 203 1.96 18.85 -4.38
C LYS A 203 0.76 18.13 -3.76
N HIS A 204 0.98 16.98 -3.16
CA HIS A 204 -0.10 16.12 -2.63
C HIS A 204 -0.27 16.22 -1.11
N ARG A 205 0.75 16.65 -0.39
CA ARG A 205 0.80 16.79 1.09
C ARG A 205 0.27 15.56 1.85
N PRO A 206 0.72 14.33 1.53
CA PRO A 206 0.24 13.13 2.18
C PRO A 206 0.79 13.01 3.59
N ILE A 207 -0.07 12.68 4.55
CA ILE A 207 0.30 12.39 5.94
C ILE A 207 -0.36 11.09 6.40
N GLY A 208 0.31 10.36 7.27
CA GLY A 208 -0.21 9.14 7.89
C GLY A 208 -0.17 9.26 9.41
N LEU A 209 -1.30 9.12 10.07
CA LEU A 209 -1.41 9.12 11.51
C LEU A 209 -2.01 7.80 11.98
N GLY A 210 -1.23 7.01 12.68
CA GLY A 210 -1.66 5.76 13.30
C GLY A 210 -1.76 5.87 14.83
N LEU A 211 -1.83 4.71 15.47
CA LEU A 211 -1.74 4.57 16.92
C LEU A 211 -0.71 3.52 17.32
N MET A 212 -0.18 3.62 18.51
CA MET A 212 0.68 2.63 19.16
C MET A 212 0.21 2.37 20.58
N GLY A 213 0.63 1.23 21.15
CA GLY A 213 0.28 0.88 22.54
C GLY A 213 -1.15 0.39 22.70
N PHE A 214 -1.79 -0.18 21.66
CA PHE A 214 -3.14 -0.71 21.76
C PHE A 214 -3.27 -1.77 22.85
N GLN A 215 -2.34 -2.73 22.91
CA GLN A 215 -2.34 -3.75 23.96
C GLN A 215 -2.12 -3.15 25.36
N ASP A 216 -1.28 -2.13 25.49
CA ASP A 216 -1.08 -1.44 26.78
C ASP A 216 -2.32 -0.68 27.22
N ALA A 217 -3.09 -0.14 26.26
CA ALA A 217 -4.39 0.46 26.54
C ALA A 217 -5.40 -0.60 27.04
N LEU A 218 -5.45 -1.77 26.40
CA LEU A 218 -6.29 -2.89 26.85
C LEU A 218 -5.92 -3.32 28.28
N TYR A 219 -4.63 -3.40 28.62
CA TYR A 219 -4.18 -3.71 29.99
C TYR A 219 -4.68 -2.67 31.00
N LYS A 220 -4.60 -1.37 30.65
CA LYS A 220 -5.12 -0.30 31.52
C LYS A 220 -6.64 -0.39 31.72
N LEU A 221 -7.36 -0.88 30.72
CA LEU A 221 -8.81 -1.03 30.74
C LEU A 221 -9.27 -2.37 31.36
N GLY A 222 -8.34 -3.32 31.56
CA GLY A 222 -8.68 -4.68 32.01
C GLY A 222 -9.40 -5.52 30.96
N ILE A 223 -9.20 -5.24 29.67
CA ILE A 223 -9.83 -5.91 28.53
C ILE A 223 -8.91 -6.98 27.98
N SER A 224 -9.44 -8.20 27.74
CA SER A 224 -8.70 -9.28 27.10
C SER A 224 -8.59 -9.04 25.60
N TYR A 225 -7.39 -9.30 25.01
CA TYR A 225 -7.14 -9.05 23.57
C TYR A 225 -8.08 -9.86 22.65
N ASP A 226 -8.46 -11.08 23.05
CA ASP A 226 -9.32 -11.99 22.29
C ASP A 226 -10.83 -11.83 22.59
N SER A 227 -11.24 -10.68 23.16
CA SER A 227 -12.63 -10.39 23.51
C SER A 227 -13.32 -9.49 22.49
N GLU A 228 -14.65 -9.54 22.48
CA GLU A 228 -15.48 -8.60 21.70
C GLU A 228 -15.28 -7.15 22.16
N GLU A 229 -15.06 -6.94 23.47
CA GLU A 229 -14.78 -5.60 24.00
C GLU A 229 -13.48 -5.02 23.39
N ALA A 230 -12.48 -5.85 23.09
CA ALA A 230 -11.25 -5.39 22.42
C ALA A 230 -11.53 -4.96 20.98
N VAL A 231 -12.40 -5.66 20.26
CA VAL A 231 -12.84 -5.30 18.91
C VAL A 231 -13.61 -3.98 18.94
N GLU A 232 -14.57 -3.83 19.86
CA GLU A 232 -15.31 -2.58 20.03
C GLU A 232 -14.40 -1.41 20.42
N PHE A 233 -13.42 -1.65 21.27
CA PHE A 233 -12.45 -0.62 21.68
C PHE A 233 -11.55 -0.22 20.49
N ALA A 234 -11.12 -1.16 19.65
CA ALA A 234 -10.35 -0.88 18.44
C ALA A 234 -11.16 0.03 17.50
N ASP A 235 -12.40 -0.30 17.23
CA ASP A 235 -13.30 0.47 16.38
C ASP A 235 -13.50 1.90 16.91
N LYS A 236 -13.92 2.02 18.15
CA LYS A 236 -14.18 3.32 18.80
C LYS A 236 -12.96 4.22 18.92
N SER A 237 -11.82 3.65 19.28
CA SER A 237 -10.59 4.43 19.42
C SER A 237 -10.10 4.97 18.06
N MET A 238 -10.19 4.14 17.00
CA MET A 238 -9.81 4.58 15.67
C MET A 238 -10.82 5.52 15.03
N GLU A 239 -12.12 5.36 15.30
CA GLU A 239 -13.17 6.32 14.92
C GLU A 239 -12.85 7.73 15.44
N LEU A 240 -12.53 7.85 16.72
CA LEU A 240 -12.19 9.16 17.33
C LEU A 240 -10.94 9.77 16.72
N ILE A 241 -9.87 8.96 16.54
CA ILE A 241 -8.63 9.44 15.93
C ILE A 241 -8.89 9.90 14.49
N SER A 242 -9.60 9.11 13.69
CA SER A 242 -9.94 9.45 12.31
C SER A 242 -10.77 10.71 12.21
N TYR A 243 -11.80 10.83 13.05
CA TYR A 243 -12.66 12.03 13.09
C TYR A 243 -11.86 13.29 13.41
N PHE A 244 -11.07 13.27 14.49
CA PHE A 244 -10.28 14.45 14.87
C PHE A 244 -9.15 14.77 13.89
N ALA A 245 -8.58 13.75 13.24
CA ALA A 245 -7.57 13.95 12.19
C ALA A 245 -8.16 14.67 10.96
N ILE A 246 -9.34 14.25 10.50
CA ILE A 246 -10.04 14.90 9.38
C ILE A 246 -10.48 16.32 9.79
N GLU A 247 -11.06 16.50 10.99
CA GLU A 247 -11.43 17.82 11.51
C GLU A 247 -10.22 18.78 11.54
N ALA A 248 -9.08 18.30 12.04
CA ALA A 248 -7.85 19.09 12.09
C ALA A 248 -7.30 19.40 10.69
N SER A 249 -7.37 18.45 9.75
CA SER A 249 -6.97 18.66 8.35
C SER A 249 -7.85 19.71 7.67
N CYS A 250 -9.17 19.67 7.88
CA CYS A 250 -10.09 20.71 7.38
C CYS A 250 -9.75 22.09 7.94
N ALA A 251 -9.51 22.19 9.25
CA ALA A 251 -9.14 23.46 9.90
C ALA A 251 -7.81 24.02 9.36
N LEU A 252 -6.83 23.15 9.07
CA LEU A 252 -5.58 23.57 8.42
C LEU A 252 -5.80 24.05 6.98
N ALA A 253 -6.70 23.42 6.24
CA ALA A 253 -7.05 23.87 4.89
C ALA A 253 -7.76 25.24 4.90
N GLU A 254 -8.58 25.52 5.91
CA GLU A 254 -9.16 26.88 6.12
C GLU A 254 -8.08 27.91 6.45
N GLU A 255 -7.09 27.56 7.27
CA GLU A 255 -5.99 28.44 7.70
C GLU A 255 -4.95 28.68 6.58
N ARG A 256 -4.59 27.65 5.82
CA ARG A 256 -3.41 27.63 4.91
C ARG A 256 -3.75 27.50 3.43
N GLY A 257 -4.99 27.19 3.10
CA GLY A 257 -5.42 26.78 1.77
C GLY A 257 -5.33 25.24 1.60
N THR A 258 -6.00 24.74 0.58
CA THR A 258 -5.96 23.33 0.18
C THR A 258 -4.66 22.98 -0.51
N TYR A 259 -4.25 21.69 -0.46
CA TYR A 259 -3.13 21.22 -1.28
C TYR A 259 -3.48 21.26 -2.78
N GLU A 260 -2.47 21.29 -3.64
CA GLU A 260 -2.64 21.55 -5.07
C GLU A 260 -3.60 20.59 -5.77
N THR A 261 -3.52 19.30 -5.44
CA THR A 261 -4.32 18.23 -6.05
C THR A 261 -5.61 17.90 -5.30
N TYR A 262 -6.06 18.75 -4.40
CA TYR A 262 -7.32 18.58 -3.67
C TYR A 262 -8.54 18.54 -4.59
N LYS A 263 -8.54 19.37 -5.64
CA LYS A 263 -9.69 19.44 -6.54
C LYS A 263 -9.80 18.18 -7.39
N GLY A 264 -10.84 17.39 -7.15
CA GLY A 264 -11.10 16.12 -7.84
C GLY A 264 -10.87 14.89 -6.95
N SER A 265 -10.33 15.09 -5.73
CA SER A 265 -10.16 14.01 -4.75
C SER A 265 -11.49 13.59 -4.10
#